data_43d3cb606afb4f2a8942dfda3d64bd75
#
_entry.id   43d3cb606afb4f2a8942dfda3d64bd75
#
_cell.length_a   1.000
_cell.length_b   1.000
_cell.length_c   1.000
_cell.angle_alpha   90.00
_cell.angle_beta   90.00
_cell.angle_gamma   90.00
#
_symmetry.space_group_name_H-M   'P 1'
#
loop_
_entity.id
_entity.type
_entity.pdbx_description
1 polymer ?
#
loop_
_entity_poly.entity_id
_entity_poly.type
_entity_poly.pdbx_seq_one_letter_code
_entity_poly.pdbx_strand_id
1 'polypeptide(L)'
;MSPQISSIGYLQDSSGVKRKRADTELDQQLQIEEAKKREKILRERIKREEAEHKRLIKKEREEEERRERALDTPRDALHRLYEPIYTALWDLEFPEVGNTNPFRVVIDKNTCAAMGVPDYCDVIEKPMNLTYIQNKVNKKSYDSLQEFLEDVDLIVRNALKYNPDPNNPVHIAAKGLRKTFKKVAKPLVQSLTKGLAAT
;
A
#
# COMPACT_ATOMS: atom_id res chain seq x y z
N MET A 1 6.31 -9.86 113.05
CA MET A 1 7.64 -9.95 112.44
C MET A 1 7.43 -10.39 111.01
N SER A 2 7.45 -9.39 110.11
CA SER A 2 7.34 -9.62 108.67
C SER A 2 8.71 -9.42 108.04
N PRO A 3 9.19 -10.21 107.03
CA PRO A 3 10.22 -9.86 106.14
C PRO A 3 9.71 -9.31 104.84
N GLN A 4 10.23 -8.21 104.41
CA GLN A 4 10.05 -7.57 103.13
C GLN A 4 10.61 -8.43 102.01
N ILE A 5 9.82 -8.59 100.91
CA ILE A 5 10.31 -9.20 99.70
C ILE A 5 10.71 -8.07 98.74
N SER A 6 12.00 -8.00 98.39
CA SER A 6 12.56 -7.07 97.42
C SER A 6 12.09 -7.39 96.02
N SER A 7 11.52 -6.43 95.31
CA SER A 7 11.13 -6.51 93.92
C SER A 7 12.39 -6.37 93.04
N ILE A 8 12.75 -7.42 92.33
CA ILE A 8 13.86 -7.39 91.32
C ILE A 8 13.20 -6.93 90.01
N GLY A 9 13.50 -5.69 89.65
CA GLY A 9 13.08 -5.11 88.37
C GLY A 9 13.85 -5.78 87.21
N TYR A 10 13.10 -6.47 86.29
CA TYR A 10 13.65 -6.91 85.05
C TYR A 10 13.81 -5.71 84.17
N LEU A 11 15.05 -5.26 83.91
CA LEU A 11 15.38 -4.34 82.81
C LEU A 11 15.30 -5.13 81.49
N GLN A 12 14.20 -4.94 80.77
CA GLN A 12 14.06 -5.44 79.40
C GLN A 12 15.07 -4.72 78.52
N ASP A 13 16.05 -5.48 77.99
CA ASP A 13 17.03 -4.99 77.02
C ASP A 13 16.35 -4.64 75.66
N SER A 14 15.97 -3.41 75.54
CA SER A 14 15.34 -2.87 74.34
C SER A 14 16.31 -2.72 73.16
N SER A 15 17.62 -2.91 73.34
CA SER A 15 18.68 -2.79 72.36
C SER A 15 18.69 -3.97 71.37
N GLY A 16 18.43 -5.19 71.84
CA GLY A 16 18.39 -6.41 71.02
C GLY A 16 17.22 -6.44 70.03
N VAL A 17 16.05 -5.88 70.43
CA VAL A 17 14.86 -5.80 69.56
C VAL A 17 15.04 -4.79 68.47
N LYS A 18 15.70 -3.65 68.69
CA LYS A 18 16.01 -2.65 67.71
C LYS A 18 17.05 -3.14 66.66
N ARG A 19 18.10 -3.88 67.06
CA ARG A 19 19.06 -4.49 66.13
C ARG A 19 18.40 -5.53 65.23
N LYS A 20 17.61 -6.46 65.75
CA LYS A 20 16.90 -7.47 64.98
C LYS A 20 15.92 -6.84 63.95
N ARG A 21 15.27 -5.72 64.26
CA ARG A 21 14.39 -4.99 63.32
C ARG A 21 15.21 -4.33 62.22
N ALA A 22 16.31 -3.67 62.51
CA ALA A 22 17.19 -3.05 61.52
C ALA A 22 17.79 -4.06 60.56
N ASP A 23 18.23 -5.24 61.06
CA ASP A 23 18.76 -6.32 60.22
C ASP A 23 17.66 -6.87 59.29
N THR A 24 16.41 -6.99 59.74
CA THR A 24 15.26 -7.45 58.93
C THR A 24 14.88 -6.43 57.86
N GLU A 25 14.92 -5.13 58.16
CA GLU A 25 14.65 -4.05 57.19
C GLU A 25 15.74 -3.98 56.12
N LEU A 26 17.02 -4.17 56.49
CA LEU A 26 18.12 -4.22 55.53
C LEU A 26 17.99 -5.41 54.57
N ASP A 27 17.68 -6.60 55.10
CA ASP A 27 17.46 -7.81 54.29
C ASP A 27 16.29 -7.63 53.32
N GLN A 28 15.19 -6.99 53.75
CA GLN A 28 14.06 -6.68 52.87
C GLN A 28 14.47 -5.68 51.79
N GLN A 29 15.24 -4.66 52.07
CA GLN A 29 15.73 -3.69 51.09
C GLN A 29 16.64 -4.37 50.06
N LEU A 30 17.55 -5.25 50.47
CA LEU A 30 18.39 -6.03 49.56
C LEU A 30 17.61 -6.92 48.65
N GLN A 31 16.56 -7.62 49.15
CA GLN A 31 15.67 -8.45 48.34
C GLN A 31 14.89 -7.62 47.30
N ILE A 32 14.41 -6.44 47.65
CA ILE A 32 13.73 -5.52 46.74
C ILE A 32 14.68 -5.03 45.65
N GLU A 33 15.90 -4.70 45.98
CA GLU A 33 16.91 -4.25 45.03
C GLU A 33 17.31 -5.36 44.05
N GLU A 34 17.53 -6.58 44.56
CA GLU A 34 17.76 -7.76 43.72
C GLU A 34 16.59 -8.06 42.81
N ALA A 35 15.33 -7.97 43.28
CA ALA A 35 14.14 -8.19 42.48
C ALA A 35 14.03 -7.14 41.35
N LYS A 36 14.30 -5.87 41.64
CA LYS A 36 14.34 -4.79 40.63
C LYS A 36 15.41 -5.05 39.58
N LYS A 37 16.60 -5.50 39.99
CA LYS A 37 17.68 -5.83 39.08
C LYS A 37 17.33 -7.00 38.15
N ARG A 38 16.72 -8.06 38.69
CA ARG A 38 16.22 -9.22 37.93
C ARG A 38 15.13 -8.79 36.93
N GLU A 39 14.19 -7.98 37.37
CA GLU A 39 13.13 -7.44 36.50
C GLU A 39 13.70 -6.61 35.34
N LYS A 40 14.68 -5.75 35.61
CA LYS A 40 15.34 -4.95 34.56
C LYS A 40 16.04 -5.85 33.53
N ILE A 41 16.78 -6.86 33.98
CA ILE A 41 17.44 -7.82 33.09
C ILE A 41 16.43 -8.57 32.24
N LEU A 42 15.29 -9.01 32.82
CA LEU A 42 14.24 -9.71 32.12
C LEU A 42 13.60 -8.81 31.06
N ARG A 43 13.29 -7.55 31.40
CA ARG A 43 12.75 -6.58 30.43
C ARG A 43 13.69 -6.33 29.24
N GLU A 44 14.99 -6.20 29.50
CA GLU A 44 15.99 -6.04 28.45
C GLU A 44 16.10 -7.28 27.56
N ARG A 45 16.00 -8.49 28.15
CA ARG A 45 15.99 -9.74 27.40
C ARG A 45 14.78 -9.84 26.49
N ILE A 46 13.57 -9.59 27.00
CA ILE A 46 12.33 -9.58 26.22
C ILE A 46 12.45 -8.59 25.06
N LYS A 47 12.92 -7.37 25.33
CA LYS A 47 13.10 -6.36 24.27
C LYS A 47 14.08 -6.78 23.19
N ARG A 48 15.14 -7.51 23.53
CA ARG A 48 16.09 -8.06 22.54
C ARG A 48 15.46 -9.18 21.71
N GLU A 49 14.75 -10.10 22.34
CA GLU A 49 14.04 -11.20 21.68
C GLU A 49 12.96 -10.67 20.72
N GLU A 50 12.19 -9.66 21.12
CA GLU A 50 11.20 -8.99 20.25
C GLU A 50 11.86 -8.29 19.05
N ALA A 51 13.00 -7.63 19.26
CA ALA A 51 13.73 -6.94 18.20
C ALA A 51 14.34 -7.93 17.20
N GLU A 52 14.85 -9.06 17.68
CA GLU A 52 15.36 -10.15 16.85
C GLU A 52 14.24 -10.82 16.03
N HIS A 53 13.12 -11.10 16.68
CA HIS A 53 11.94 -11.66 16.00
C HIS A 53 11.43 -10.74 14.88
N LYS A 54 11.33 -9.43 15.14
CA LYS A 54 10.98 -8.44 14.11
C LYS A 54 11.95 -8.41 12.94
N ARG A 55 13.26 -8.56 13.21
CA ARG A 55 14.28 -8.63 12.16
C ARG A 55 14.15 -9.88 11.31
N LEU A 56 13.87 -11.03 11.93
CA LEU A 56 13.66 -12.29 11.21
C LEU A 56 12.44 -12.22 10.28
N ILE A 57 11.29 -11.77 10.80
CA ILE A 57 10.07 -11.58 9.99
C ILE A 57 10.33 -10.64 8.81
N LYS A 58 11.05 -9.52 9.04
CA LYS A 58 11.39 -8.60 7.97
C LYS A 58 12.26 -9.26 6.89
N LYS A 59 13.27 -10.04 7.32
CA LYS A 59 14.17 -10.74 6.41
C LYS A 59 13.45 -11.81 5.59
N GLU A 60 12.57 -12.59 6.23
CA GLU A 60 11.75 -13.60 5.54
C GLU A 60 10.85 -12.97 4.48
N ARG A 61 10.18 -11.85 4.83
CA ARG A 61 9.34 -11.12 3.87
C ARG A 61 10.15 -10.57 2.69
N GLU A 62 11.32 -9.97 2.94
CA GLU A 62 12.20 -9.46 1.88
C GLU A 62 12.72 -10.60 0.98
N GLU A 63 12.97 -11.78 1.53
CA GLU A 63 13.40 -12.95 0.76
C GLU A 63 12.25 -13.53 -0.06
N GLU A 64 11.03 -13.58 0.48
CA GLU A 64 9.83 -14.00 -0.23
C GLU A 64 9.52 -13.06 -1.39
N GLU A 65 9.50 -11.73 -1.15
CA GLU A 65 9.36 -10.73 -2.21
C GLU A 65 10.43 -10.85 -3.29
N ARG A 66 11.67 -11.18 -2.91
CA ARG A 66 12.76 -11.42 -3.88
C ARG A 66 12.54 -12.68 -4.70
N ARG A 67 12.04 -13.76 -4.08
CA ARG A 67 11.69 -15.02 -4.80
C ARG A 67 10.53 -14.78 -5.76
N GLU A 68 9.49 -14.08 -5.33
CA GLU A 68 8.35 -13.73 -6.20
C GLU A 68 8.81 -12.90 -7.41
N ARG A 69 9.64 -11.87 -7.20
CA ARG A 69 10.21 -11.06 -8.30
C ARG A 69 11.09 -11.88 -9.24
N ALA A 70 11.79 -12.88 -8.74
CA ALA A 70 12.64 -13.76 -9.57
C ALA A 70 11.81 -14.73 -10.45
N LEU A 71 10.54 -14.98 -10.08
CA LEU A 71 9.60 -15.77 -10.87
C LEU A 71 8.82 -14.94 -11.89
N ASP A 72 8.89 -13.60 -11.82
CA ASP A 72 8.20 -12.69 -12.71
C ASP A 72 8.74 -12.83 -14.15
N THR A 73 7.81 -13.01 -15.06
CA THR A 73 8.12 -12.89 -16.48
C THR A 73 8.29 -11.41 -16.88
N PRO A 74 9.00 -11.10 -17.98
CA PRO A 74 9.03 -9.75 -18.53
C PRO A 74 7.63 -9.15 -18.77
N ARG A 75 6.64 -10.00 -19.08
CA ARG A 75 5.22 -9.60 -19.23
C ARG A 75 4.58 -9.20 -17.92
N ASP A 76 4.89 -9.88 -16.80
CA ASP A 76 4.40 -9.49 -15.47
C ASP A 76 4.99 -8.15 -15.04
N ALA A 77 6.26 -7.93 -15.32
CA ALA A 77 6.91 -6.65 -15.06
C ALA A 77 6.27 -5.52 -15.87
N LEU A 78 6.01 -5.75 -17.17
CA LEU A 78 5.33 -4.80 -18.04
C LEU A 78 3.88 -4.53 -17.59
N HIS A 79 3.15 -5.57 -17.20
CA HIS A 79 1.77 -5.49 -16.70
C HIS A 79 1.68 -4.54 -15.49
N ARG A 80 2.56 -4.67 -14.52
CA ARG A 80 2.61 -3.78 -13.34
C ARG A 80 2.83 -2.30 -13.68
N LEU A 81 3.38 -2.00 -14.85
CA LEU A 81 3.57 -0.61 -15.29
C LEU A 81 2.28 0.01 -15.83
N TYR A 82 1.52 -0.72 -16.63
CA TYR A 82 0.34 -0.17 -17.29
C TYR A 82 -0.98 -0.43 -16.56
N GLU A 83 -1.10 -1.47 -15.75
CA GLU A 83 -2.33 -1.81 -15.04
C GLU A 83 -2.85 -0.69 -14.11
N PRO A 84 -2.01 -0.01 -13.30
CA PRO A 84 -2.48 1.11 -12.48
C PRO A 84 -2.99 2.29 -13.33
N ILE A 85 -2.37 2.53 -14.51
CA ILE A 85 -2.83 3.57 -15.44
C ILE A 85 -4.19 3.18 -16.00
N TYR A 86 -4.36 1.93 -16.46
CA TYR A 86 -5.62 1.40 -16.95
C TYR A 86 -6.73 1.54 -15.90
N THR A 87 -6.50 1.09 -14.66
CA THR A 87 -7.45 1.16 -13.55
C THR A 87 -7.90 2.60 -13.30
N ALA A 88 -6.96 3.55 -13.25
CA ALA A 88 -7.27 4.96 -13.07
C ALA A 88 -8.12 5.55 -14.21
N LEU A 89 -7.97 5.05 -15.45
CA LEU A 89 -8.81 5.48 -16.58
C LEU A 89 -10.15 4.78 -16.60
N TRP A 90 -10.20 3.52 -16.19
CA TRP A 90 -11.43 2.76 -16.09
C TRP A 90 -12.38 3.37 -15.07
N ASP A 91 -11.91 3.78 -13.91
CA ASP A 91 -12.69 4.29 -12.79
C ASP A 91 -13.14 5.75 -12.97
N LEU A 92 -12.77 6.40 -14.10
CA LEU A 92 -13.24 7.76 -14.38
C LEU A 92 -14.75 7.79 -14.61
N GLU A 93 -15.37 8.84 -14.10
CA GLU A 93 -16.74 9.22 -14.37
C GLU A 93 -16.78 10.64 -14.94
N PHE A 94 -17.65 10.85 -15.91
CA PHE A 94 -17.76 12.12 -16.63
C PHE A 94 -19.15 12.71 -16.41
N PRO A 95 -19.28 13.84 -15.68
CA PRO A 95 -20.56 14.49 -15.42
C PRO A 95 -21.32 14.85 -16.71
N GLU A 96 -20.59 15.19 -17.76
CA GLU A 96 -21.13 15.61 -19.07
C GLU A 96 -21.94 14.50 -19.75
N VAL A 97 -21.68 13.25 -19.39
CA VAL A 97 -22.39 12.06 -19.92
C VAL A 97 -23.09 11.28 -18.82
N GLY A 98 -23.62 11.98 -17.80
CA GLY A 98 -24.42 11.39 -16.73
C GLY A 98 -23.64 10.59 -15.72
N ASN A 99 -22.42 11.03 -15.35
CA ASN A 99 -21.53 10.37 -14.40
C ASN A 99 -21.19 8.91 -14.81
N THR A 100 -21.08 8.68 -16.11
CA THR A 100 -20.65 7.39 -16.67
C THR A 100 -19.30 7.53 -17.36
N ASN A 101 -18.71 6.41 -17.74
CA ASN A 101 -17.52 6.41 -18.58
C ASN A 101 -17.88 5.88 -19.97
N PRO A 102 -18.09 6.76 -20.97
CA PRO A 102 -18.52 6.36 -22.31
C PRO A 102 -17.47 5.52 -23.04
N PHE A 103 -16.21 5.60 -22.63
CA PHE A 103 -15.10 4.87 -23.25
C PHE A 103 -15.04 3.39 -22.87
N ARG A 104 -15.88 2.91 -21.94
CA ARG A 104 -16.10 1.48 -21.68
C ARG A 104 -17.00 0.82 -22.71
N VAL A 105 -17.81 1.61 -23.41
CA VAL A 105 -18.79 1.09 -24.39
C VAL A 105 -18.07 0.55 -25.62
N VAL A 106 -18.47 -0.65 -26.05
CA VAL A 106 -17.98 -1.25 -27.29
C VAL A 106 -18.79 -0.73 -28.47
N ILE A 107 -18.15 0.01 -29.36
CA ILE A 107 -18.71 0.48 -30.59
C ILE A 107 -17.87 -0.10 -31.73
N ASP A 108 -18.43 -1.06 -32.44
CA ASP A 108 -17.86 -1.73 -33.59
C ASP A 108 -18.94 -2.02 -34.66
N LYS A 109 -18.58 -2.73 -35.72
CA LYS A 109 -19.49 -3.04 -36.84
C LYS A 109 -20.77 -3.77 -36.41
N ASN A 110 -20.73 -4.50 -35.30
CA ASN A 110 -21.88 -5.28 -34.82
C ASN A 110 -22.76 -4.47 -33.87
N THR A 111 -22.22 -3.45 -33.23
CA THR A 111 -22.88 -2.69 -32.15
C THR A 111 -23.25 -1.25 -32.53
N CYS A 112 -22.58 -0.64 -33.52
CA CYS A 112 -22.74 0.78 -33.85
C CYS A 112 -24.19 1.17 -34.14
N ALA A 113 -24.96 0.37 -34.89
CA ALA A 113 -26.38 0.65 -35.19
C ALA A 113 -27.25 0.62 -33.92
N ALA A 114 -27.06 -0.37 -33.06
CA ALA A 114 -27.79 -0.48 -31.78
C ALA A 114 -27.41 0.63 -30.78
N MET A 115 -26.22 1.19 -30.89
CA MET A 115 -25.76 2.32 -30.09
C MET A 115 -26.18 3.69 -30.66
N GLY A 116 -26.94 3.75 -31.74
CA GLY A 116 -27.42 4.99 -32.34
C GLY A 116 -26.34 5.76 -33.12
N VAL A 117 -25.27 5.10 -33.51
CA VAL A 117 -24.13 5.66 -34.27
C VAL A 117 -23.78 4.77 -35.47
N PRO A 118 -24.72 4.55 -36.40
CA PRO A 118 -24.58 3.56 -37.48
C PRO A 118 -23.42 3.83 -38.44
N ASP A 119 -23.01 5.07 -38.58
CA ASP A 119 -21.87 5.54 -39.40
C ASP A 119 -20.51 5.53 -38.69
N TYR A 120 -20.49 5.11 -37.43
CA TYR A 120 -19.24 5.15 -36.62
C TYR A 120 -18.08 4.42 -37.32
N CYS A 121 -18.32 3.25 -37.84
CA CYS A 121 -17.32 2.43 -38.51
C CYS A 121 -16.92 2.90 -39.91
N ASP A 122 -17.68 3.80 -40.49
CA ASP A 122 -17.34 4.47 -41.76
C ASP A 122 -16.35 5.63 -41.47
N VAL A 123 -16.52 6.28 -40.32
CA VAL A 123 -15.64 7.40 -39.86
C VAL A 123 -14.39 6.90 -39.16
N ILE A 124 -14.53 5.85 -38.35
CA ILE A 124 -13.46 5.33 -37.46
C ILE A 124 -12.97 3.98 -38.01
N GLU A 125 -11.77 4.00 -38.59
CA GLU A 125 -11.15 2.82 -39.21
C GLU A 125 -10.73 1.75 -38.18
N LYS A 126 -10.27 2.18 -37.01
CA LYS A 126 -9.79 1.29 -35.90
C LYS A 126 -10.53 1.62 -34.61
N PRO A 127 -11.72 1.03 -34.38
CA PRO A 127 -12.42 1.17 -33.12
C PRO A 127 -11.57 0.73 -31.95
N MET A 128 -11.54 1.54 -30.89
CA MET A 128 -10.84 1.24 -29.63
C MET A 128 -11.67 1.76 -28.45
N ASN A 129 -11.66 1.01 -27.36
CA ASN A 129 -12.36 1.34 -26.12
C ASN A 129 -11.66 0.71 -24.91
N LEU A 130 -12.01 1.14 -23.69
CA LEU A 130 -11.40 0.62 -22.47
C LEU A 130 -11.70 -0.87 -22.22
N THR A 131 -12.83 -1.39 -22.75
CA THR A 131 -13.14 -2.83 -22.65
C THR A 131 -12.20 -3.68 -23.51
N TYR A 132 -11.80 -3.21 -24.69
CA TYR A 132 -10.78 -3.89 -25.49
C TYR A 132 -9.40 -3.85 -24.80
N ILE A 133 -9.05 -2.71 -24.23
CA ILE A 133 -7.83 -2.59 -23.41
C ILE A 133 -7.90 -3.52 -22.20
N GLN A 134 -9.06 -3.62 -21.50
CA GLN A 134 -9.26 -4.55 -20.38
C GLN A 134 -8.93 -6.00 -20.75
N ASN A 135 -9.42 -6.43 -21.91
CA ASN A 135 -9.14 -7.79 -22.39
C ASN A 135 -7.65 -8.02 -22.62
N LYS A 136 -6.92 -7.02 -23.15
CA LYS A 136 -5.46 -7.09 -23.33
C LYS A 136 -4.72 -7.05 -22.00
N VAL A 137 -5.16 -6.20 -21.04
CA VAL A 137 -4.60 -6.11 -19.67
C VAL A 137 -4.78 -7.43 -18.95
N ASN A 138 -5.99 -8.00 -18.91
CA ASN A 138 -6.28 -9.25 -18.22
C ASN A 138 -5.47 -10.44 -18.79
N LYS A 139 -5.24 -10.44 -20.10
CA LYS A 139 -4.43 -11.47 -20.78
C LYS A 139 -2.93 -11.19 -20.75
N LYS A 140 -2.50 -10.05 -20.21
CA LYS A 140 -1.11 -9.57 -20.23
C LYS A 140 -0.52 -9.60 -21.64
N SER A 141 -1.31 -9.21 -22.65
CA SER A 141 -1.01 -9.41 -24.08
C SER A 141 -0.30 -8.23 -24.75
N TYR A 142 -0.01 -7.16 -24.02
CA TYR A 142 0.84 -6.09 -24.53
C TYR A 142 2.30 -6.53 -24.60
N ASP A 143 2.94 -6.30 -25.74
CA ASP A 143 4.36 -6.59 -25.94
C ASP A 143 5.27 -5.42 -25.53
N SER A 144 4.71 -4.21 -25.45
CA SER A 144 5.42 -3.02 -25.00
C SER A 144 4.49 -2.02 -24.28
N LEU A 145 5.09 -1.18 -23.44
CA LEU A 145 4.35 -0.06 -22.86
C LEU A 145 3.85 0.91 -23.93
N GLN A 146 4.63 1.12 -24.98
CA GLN A 146 4.27 2.00 -26.09
C GLN A 146 2.96 1.57 -26.74
N GLU A 147 2.75 0.28 -26.98
CA GLU A 147 1.51 -0.27 -27.54
C GLU A 147 0.29 0.06 -26.67
N PHE A 148 0.43 -0.10 -25.35
CA PHE A 148 -0.64 0.28 -24.40
C PHE A 148 -0.95 1.79 -24.45
N LEU A 149 0.09 2.63 -24.48
CA LEU A 149 -0.08 4.09 -24.53
C LEU A 149 -0.76 4.52 -25.84
N GLU A 150 -0.43 3.87 -26.97
CA GLU A 150 -1.04 4.11 -28.28
C GLU A 150 -2.50 3.72 -28.33
N ASP A 151 -2.89 2.60 -27.73
CA ASP A 151 -4.28 2.16 -27.63
C ASP A 151 -5.12 3.18 -26.84
N VAL A 152 -4.61 3.69 -25.71
CA VAL A 152 -5.29 4.74 -24.93
C VAL A 152 -5.41 6.04 -25.73
N ASP A 153 -4.36 6.48 -26.43
CA ASP A 153 -4.42 7.68 -27.27
C ASP A 153 -5.37 7.49 -28.45
N LEU A 154 -5.49 6.27 -28.98
CA LEU A 154 -6.43 5.93 -30.05
C LEU A 154 -7.87 6.13 -29.62
N ILE A 155 -8.26 5.75 -28.39
CA ILE A 155 -9.60 6.04 -27.84
C ILE A 155 -9.90 7.54 -27.93
N VAL A 156 -8.96 8.37 -27.47
CA VAL A 156 -9.13 9.83 -27.46
C VAL A 156 -9.22 10.40 -28.87
N ARG A 157 -8.34 9.95 -29.77
CA ARG A 157 -8.37 10.40 -31.19
C ARG A 157 -9.68 10.03 -31.87
N ASN A 158 -10.15 8.81 -31.70
CA ASN A 158 -11.42 8.34 -32.26
C ASN A 158 -12.61 9.17 -31.75
N ALA A 159 -12.67 9.39 -30.42
CA ALA A 159 -13.74 10.18 -29.81
C ALA A 159 -13.77 11.63 -30.32
N LEU A 160 -12.62 12.28 -30.44
CA LEU A 160 -12.53 13.65 -30.95
C LEU A 160 -12.81 13.73 -32.46
N LYS A 161 -12.43 12.70 -33.25
CA LYS A 161 -12.71 12.62 -34.68
C LYS A 161 -14.19 12.44 -34.93
N TYR A 162 -14.86 11.56 -34.21
CA TYR A 162 -16.29 11.29 -34.38
C TYR A 162 -17.20 12.40 -33.81
N ASN A 163 -16.74 13.08 -32.75
CA ASN A 163 -17.45 14.18 -32.09
C ASN A 163 -16.67 15.49 -32.23
N PRO A 164 -16.65 16.15 -33.40
CA PRO A 164 -15.83 17.32 -33.67
C PRO A 164 -16.29 18.58 -32.92
N ASP A 165 -17.58 18.68 -32.57
CA ASP A 165 -18.13 19.83 -31.85
C ASP A 165 -17.52 19.90 -30.43
N PRO A 166 -16.80 21.00 -30.07
CA PRO A 166 -16.24 21.18 -28.75
C PRO A 166 -17.20 21.17 -27.57
N ASN A 167 -18.51 21.42 -27.85
CA ASN A 167 -19.58 21.40 -26.87
C ASN A 167 -20.25 20.02 -26.73
N ASN A 168 -19.91 19.07 -27.58
CA ASN A 168 -20.40 17.70 -27.45
C ASN A 168 -19.92 17.07 -26.13
N PRO A 169 -20.81 16.47 -25.31
CA PRO A 169 -20.45 15.85 -24.05
C PRO A 169 -19.32 14.79 -24.15
N VAL A 170 -19.35 13.97 -25.23
CA VAL A 170 -18.29 12.96 -25.45
C VAL A 170 -16.97 13.59 -25.82
N HIS A 171 -16.97 14.72 -26.56
CA HIS A 171 -15.77 15.49 -26.87
C HIS A 171 -15.13 16.03 -25.58
N ILE A 172 -15.93 16.60 -24.69
CA ILE A 172 -15.47 17.11 -23.39
C ILE A 172 -14.91 15.98 -22.54
N ALA A 173 -15.62 14.87 -22.44
CA ALA A 173 -15.17 13.66 -21.76
C ALA A 173 -13.82 13.13 -22.31
N ALA A 174 -13.64 13.14 -23.65
CA ALA A 174 -12.39 12.72 -24.29
C ALA A 174 -11.19 13.61 -23.91
N LYS A 175 -11.42 14.91 -23.80
CA LYS A 175 -10.39 15.84 -23.26
C LYS A 175 -10.08 15.56 -21.79
N GLY A 176 -11.09 15.23 -20.99
CA GLY A 176 -10.95 14.80 -19.60
C GLY A 176 -10.11 13.53 -19.47
N LEU A 177 -10.45 12.50 -20.26
CA LEU A 177 -9.69 11.25 -20.35
C LEU A 177 -8.22 11.51 -20.70
N ARG A 178 -7.96 12.31 -21.74
CA ARG A 178 -6.60 12.69 -22.16
C ARG A 178 -5.83 13.39 -21.04
N LYS A 179 -6.48 14.32 -20.33
CA LYS A 179 -5.85 15.07 -19.22
C LYS A 179 -5.44 14.12 -18.10
N THR A 180 -6.32 13.22 -17.69
CA THR A 180 -6.04 12.23 -16.65
C THR A 180 -4.96 11.26 -17.11
N PHE A 181 -5.06 10.74 -18.32
CA PHE A 181 -4.05 9.86 -18.92
C PHE A 181 -2.65 10.48 -18.86
N LYS A 182 -2.49 11.72 -19.37
CA LYS A 182 -1.22 12.42 -19.30
C LYS A 182 -0.69 12.59 -17.87
N LYS A 183 -1.59 12.84 -16.91
CA LYS A 183 -1.21 12.98 -15.49
C LYS A 183 -0.70 11.67 -14.91
N VAL A 184 -1.43 10.56 -15.11
CA VAL A 184 -1.06 9.27 -14.51
C VAL A 184 0.10 8.57 -15.22
N ALA A 185 0.26 8.76 -16.54
CA ALA A 185 1.36 8.19 -17.31
C ALA A 185 2.68 8.98 -17.18
N LYS A 186 2.64 10.26 -16.79
CA LYS A 186 3.82 11.13 -16.72
C LYS A 186 4.98 10.57 -15.88
N PRO A 187 4.79 10.05 -14.66
CA PRO A 187 5.89 9.51 -13.86
C PRO A 187 6.59 8.35 -14.56
N LEU A 188 5.82 7.49 -15.20
CA LEU A 188 6.32 6.31 -15.90
C LEU A 188 7.12 6.69 -17.15
N VAL A 189 6.58 7.58 -17.99
CA VAL A 189 7.27 8.08 -19.18
C VAL A 189 8.59 8.78 -18.79
N GLN A 190 8.60 9.56 -17.71
CA GLN A 190 9.81 10.21 -17.21
C GLN A 190 10.88 9.23 -16.72
N SER A 191 10.47 8.12 -16.07
CA SER A 191 11.43 7.11 -15.62
C SER A 191 12.08 6.37 -16.78
N LEU A 192 11.33 6.08 -17.83
CA LEU A 192 11.84 5.45 -19.05
C LEU A 192 12.82 6.35 -19.82
N THR A 193 12.51 7.65 -19.95
CA THR A 193 13.40 8.60 -20.64
C THR A 193 14.71 8.83 -19.88
N LYS A 194 14.68 8.81 -18.53
CA LYS A 194 15.90 8.89 -17.71
C LYS A 194 16.75 7.63 -17.79
N GLY A 195 16.13 6.45 -17.86
CA GLY A 195 16.85 5.18 -18.03
C GLY A 195 17.57 5.08 -19.37
N LEU A 196 16.98 5.60 -20.44
CA LEU A 196 17.58 5.64 -21.78
C LEU A 196 18.70 6.67 -21.93
N ALA A 197 18.72 7.72 -21.08
CA ALA A 197 19.78 8.75 -21.12
C ALA A 197 21.02 8.37 -20.27
N ALA A 198 20.94 7.27 -19.51
CA ALA A 198 22.01 6.80 -18.62
C ALA A 198 22.79 5.59 -19.19
N THR A 199 22.43 5.12 -20.40
CA THR A 199 23.12 4.07 -21.17
C THR A 199 23.81 4.66 -22.37
#